data_228deb3d37fce06b7612c8c92ba3a87a
#
_entry.id   228deb3d37fce06b7612c8c92ba3a87a
#
_cell.length_a   1.000
_cell.length_b   1.000
_cell.length_c   1.000
_cell.angle_alpha   90.00
_cell.angle_beta   90.00
_cell.angle_gamma   90.00
#
_symmetry.space_group_name_H-M   'P 1'
#
loop_
_entity.id
_entity.type
_entity.pdbx_description
1 polymer ?
#
loop_
_entity_poly.entity_id
_entity_poly.type
_entity_poly.pdbx_seq_one_letter_code
_entity_poly.pdbx_strand_id
1 'polypeptide(L)'
;MTDPVRPVFHGFEQIPLREYAERAYLDYSMYVVLDRALPFIGDGLKPVQRRIIYAMSELGLNAAAKPKKSARTVGDVIGKYHPHGDSACYEAMVLMAQPFSYRYPLVEGQGNFGSSDDPKSFAAMRYTESKMTPIAEVLLGELGHGTVDWTPN
;
A
#
# COMPACT_ATOMS: atom_id res chain seq x y z
N MET A 1 -28.80 13.33 -34.65
CA MET A 1 -27.66 14.16 -34.21
C MET A 1 -26.43 13.52 -34.80
N THR A 2 -25.86 14.12 -35.82
CA THR A 2 -24.65 13.63 -36.50
C THR A 2 -23.45 13.94 -35.60
N ASP A 3 -22.70 12.92 -35.22
CA ASP A 3 -21.42 13.11 -34.51
C ASP A 3 -20.52 14.07 -35.32
N PRO A 4 -19.91 15.05 -34.67
CA PRO A 4 -18.99 15.95 -35.36
C PRO A 4 -17.79 15.14 -35.87
N VAL A 5 -17.59 15.17 -37.19
CA VAL A 5 -16.44 14.55 -37.86
C VAL A 5 -15.15 15.09 -37.20
N ARG A 6 -14.40 14.25 -36.52
CA ARG A 6 -13.12 14.63 -35.93
C ARG A 6 -12.10 14.87 -37.04
N PRO A 7 -11.49 16.06 -37.15
CA PRO A 7 -10.44 16.28 -38.14
C PRO A 7 -9.20 15.47 -37.77
N VAL A 8 -8.82 14.53 -38.64
CA VAL A 8 -7.56 13.78 -38.49
C VAL A 8 -6.43 14.67 -39.07
N PHE A 9 -5.64 15.25 -38.16
CA PHE A 9 -4.39 15.89 -38.55
C PHE A 9 -3.27 14.85 -38.62
N HIS A 10 -2.44 14.92 -39.68
CA HIS A 10 -1.33 13.98 -39.91
C HIS A 10 -0.49 13.71 -38.65
N GLY A 11 -0.69 12.56 -38.04
CA GLY A 11 0.10 12.06 -36.93
C GLY A 11 -0.29 12.55 -35.51
N PHE A 12 -1.35 13.37 -35.38
CA PHE A 12 -1.82 13.85 -34.08
C PHE A 12 -3.33 13.62 -33.93
N GLU A 13 -3.72 13.02 -32.82
CA GLU A 13 -5.13 12.91 -32.43
C GLU A 13 -5.51 14.17 -31.63
N GLN A 14 -6.58 14.86 -32.06
CA GLN A 14 -7.13 16.00 -31.32
C GLN A 14 -8.40 15.56 -30.60
N ILE A 15 -8.40 15.67 -29.28
CA ILE A 15 -9.56 15.39 -28.43
C ILE A 15 -9.98 16.69 -27.74
N PRO A 16 -11.28 17.03 -27.70
CA PRO A 16 -11.74 18.17 -26.90
C PRO A 16 -11.28 18.03 -25.44
N LEU A 17 -10.78 19.11 -24.86
CA LEU A 17 -10.25 19.11 -23.49
C LEU A 17 -11.26 18.55 -22.47
N ARG A 18 -12.53 18.88 -22.64
CA ARG A 18 -13.62 18.36 -21.80
C ARG A 18 -13.68 16.83 -21.85
N GLU A 19 -13.73 16.25 -23.04
CA GLU A 19 -13.82 14.80 -23.25
C GLU A 19 -12.57 14.10 -22.67
N TYR A 20 -11.40 14.66 -22.90
CA TYR A 20 -10.15 14.16 -22.32
C TYR A 20 -10.17 14.20 -20.80
N ALA A 21 -10.58 15.34 -20.21
CA ALA A 21 -10.61 15.50 -18.76
C ALA A 21 -11.63 14.55 -18.09
N GLU A 22 -12.84 14.42 -18.67
CA GLU A 22 -13.85 13.50 -18.17
C GLU A 22 -13.36 12.04 -18.19
N ARG A 23 -12.73 11.60 -19.28
CA ARG A 23 -12.19 10.24 -19.41
C ARG A 23 -11.01 10.01 -18.45
N ALA A 24 -10.04 10.91 -18.45
CA ALA A 24 -8.87 10.80 -17.56
C ALA A 24 -9.26 10.80 -16.07
N TYR A 25 -10.26 11.61 -15.70
CA TYR A 25 -10.78 11.62 -14.33
C TYR A 25 -11.51 10.33 -13.98
N LEU A 26 -12.31 9.79 -14.89
CA LEU A 26 -12.99 8.51 -14.66
C LEU A 26 -11.99 7.37 -14.50
N ASP A 27 -11.02 7.26 -15.41
CA ASP A 27 -9.99 6.22 -15.36
C ASP A 27 -9.17 6.31 -14.06
N TYR A 28 -8.78 7.52 -13.67
CA TYR A 28 -8.08 7.74 -12.40
C TYR A 28 -8.95 7.36 -11.19
N SER A 29 -10.22 7.74 -11.20
CA SER A 29 -11.14 7.42 -10.09
C SER A 29 -11.35 5.91 -9.96
N MET A 30 -11.49 5.20 -11.06
CA MET A 30 -11.59 3.74 -11.06
C MET A 30 -10.30 3.10 -10.55
N TYR A 31 -9.14 3.56 -10.98
CA TYR A 31 -7.84 3.10 -10.47
C TYR A 31 -7.73 3.29 -8.95
N VAL A 32 -8.08 4.47 -8.45
CA VAL A 32 -8.03 4.76 -7.00
C VAL A 32 -8.94 3.83 -6.21
N VAL A 33 -10.14 3.55 -6.71
CA VAL A 33 -11.08 2.64 -6.03
C VAL A 33 -10.56 1.20 -6.06
N LEU A 34 -10.21 0.68 -7.23
CA LEU A 34 -9.89 -0.74 -7.43
C LEU A 34 -8.50 -1.12 -6.89
N ASP A 35 -7.49 -0.27 -7.12
CA ASP A 35 -6.09 -0.61 -6.88
C ASP A 35 -5.46 0.09 -5.67
N ARG A 36 -6.23 0.90 -4.93
CA ARG A 36 -5.69 1.64 -3.79
C ARG A 36 -6.59 1.61 -2.56
N ALA A 37 -7.88 1.95 -2.72
CA ALA A 37 -8.75 2.25 -1.58
C ALA A 37 -9.40 1.01 -0.99
N LEU A 38 -9.81 0.04 -1.82
CA LEU A 38 -10.54 -1.14 -1.36
C LEU A 38 -9.59 -2.28 -0.98
N PRO A 39 -9.84 -2.95 0.15
CA PRO A 39 -9.14 -4.17 0.49
C PRO A 39 -9.58 -5.31 -0.44
N PHE A 40 -8.65 -6.21 -0.78
CA PHE A 40 -8.95 -7.39 -1.57
C PHE A 40 -9.70 -8.43 -0.73
N ILE A 41 -10.74 -9.04 -1.31
CA ILE A 41 -11.63 -9.97 -0.58
C ILE A 41 -10.91 -11.22 -0.07
N GLY A 42 -9.86 -11.66 -0.74
CA GLY A 42 -9.15 -12.89 -0.41
C GLY A 42 -8.29 -12.78 0.86
N ASP A 43 -7.66 -11.64 1.09
CA ASP A 43 -6.76 -11.43 2.23
C ASP A 43 -7.13 -10.23 3.12
N GLY A 44 -8.14 -9.45 2.72
CA GLY A 44 -8.57 -8.26 3.44
C GLY A 44 -7.59 -7.10 3.43
N LEU A 45 -6.57 -7.13 2.57
CA LEU A 45 -5.51 -6.14 2.54
C LEU A 45 -5.64 -5.17 1.36
N LYS A 46 -5.31 -3.91 1.64
CA LYS A 46 -5.04 -2.93 0.58
C LYS A 46 -3.65 -3.22 -0.02
N PRO A 47 -3.41 -2.84 -1.29
CA PRO A 47 -2.12 -3.10 -1.96
C PRO A 47 -0.90 -2.63 -1.15
N VAL A 48 -0.93 -1.43 -0.57
CA VAL A 48 0.17 -0.92 0.26
C VAL A 48 0.41 -1.79 1.50
N GLN A 49 -0.64 -2.29 2.14
CA GLN A 49 -0.53 -3.14 3.33
C GLN A 49 0.11 -4.49 2.97
N ARG A 50 -0.32 -5.10 1.88
CA ARG A 50 0.26 -6.35 1.36
C ARG A 50 1.73 -6.19 1.03
N ARG A 51 2.11 -5.09 0.37
CA ARG A 51 3.50 -4.78 0.04
C ARG A 51 4.37 -4.57 1.28
N ILE A 52 3.82 -3.97 2.35
CA ILE A 52 4.53 -3.78 3.62
C ILE A 52 4.83 -5.12 4.28
N ILE A 53 3.84 -6.00 4.47
CA ILE A 53 4.08 -7.30 5.13
C ILE A 53 4.97 -8.20 4.28
N TYR A 54 4.85 -8.15 2.95
CA TYR A 54 5.72 -8.89 2.06
C TYR A 54 7.17 -8.41 2.15
N ALA A 55 7.40 -7.09 2.13
CA ALA A 55 8.74 -6.53 2.32
C ALA A 55 9.35 -6.89 3.69
N MET A 56 8.52 -6.92 4.75
CA MET A 56 8.96 -7.39 6.07
C MET A 56 9.37 -8.86 6.05
N SER A 57 8.65 -9.71 5.33
CA SER A 57 8.98 -11.12 5.15
C SER A 57 10.34 -11.28 4.45
N GLU A 58 10.56 -10.57 3.36
CA GLU A 58 11.84 -10.57 2.62
C GLU A 58 13.01 -10.06 3.49
N LEU A 59 12.76 -9.13 4.39
CA LEU A 59 13.75 -8.61 5.34
C LEU A 59 14.00 -9.56 6.54
N GLY A 60 13.28 -10.69 6.61
CA GLY A 60 13.35 -11.63 7.73
C GLY A 60 12.82 -11.06 9.05
N LEU A 61 11.89 -10.11 8.99
CA LEU A 61 11.27 -9.46 10.16
C LEU A 61 10.07 -10.27 10.66
N ASN A 62 10.26 -11.55 10.88
CA ASN A 62 9.23 -12.42 11.46
C ASN A 62 8.96 -12.07 12.94
N ALA A 63 7.92 -12.68 13.51
CA ALA A 63 7.51 -12.41 14.91
C ALA A 63 8.59 -12.71 15.94
N ALA A 64 9.45 -13.69 15.68
CA ALA A 64 10.56 -14.06 16.54
C ALA A 64 11.81 -13.17 16.34
N ALA A 65 11.88 -12.42 15.25
CA ALA A 65 13.03 -11.59 14.92
C ALA A 65 13.12 -10.35 15.81
N LYS A 66 14.32 -9.80 15.90
CA LYS A 66 14.51 -8.46 16.48
C LYS A 66 13.92 -7.42 15.53
N PRO A 67 13.14 -6.45 16.04
CA PRO A 67 12.61 -5.38 15.22
C PRO A 67 13.73 -4.54 14.59
N LYS A 68 13.47 -3.98 13.43
CA LYS A 68 14.36 -3.03 12.75
C LYS A 68 13.69 -1.68 12.61
N LYS A 69 14.48 -0.62 12.38
CA LYS A 69 13.95 0.72 12.13
C LYS A 69 12.86 0.69 11.04
N SER A 70 11.73 1.30 11.33
CA SER A 70 10.59 1.38 10.41
C SER A 70 10.98 1.97 9.06
N ALA A 71 11.91 2.92 9.06
CA ALA A 71 12.48 3.50 7.84
C ALA A 71 13.13 2.46 6.92
N ARG A 72 13.65 1.35 7.44
CA ARG A 72 14.21 0.26 6.63
C ARG A 72 13.12 -0.44 5.82
N THR A 73 12.02 -0.81 6.46
CA THR A 73 10.88 -1.44 5.79
C THR A 73 10.26 -0.50 4.75
N VAL A 74 10.03 0.76 5.14
CA VAL A 74 9.47 1.77 4.22
C VAL A 74 10.36 1.96 2.99
N GLY A 75 11.68 2.06 3.18
CA GLY A 75 12.64 2.19 2.10
C GLY A 75 12.61 1.02 1.11
N ASP A 76 12.53 -0.22 1.61
CA ASP A 76 12.43 -1.41 0.76
C ASP A 76 11.09 -1.48 0.01
N VAL A 77 9.98 -1.10 0.67
CA VAL A 77 8.65 -1.06 0.03
C VAL A 77 8.65 -0.09 -1.14
N ILE A 78 9.13 1.14 -0.94
CA ILE A 78 9.14 2.17 -1.98
C ILE A 78 10.12 1.82 -3.09
N GLY A 79 11.29 1.33 -2.73
CA GLY A 79 12.33 1.03 -3.70
C GLY A 79 12.04 -0.17 -4.59
N LYS A 80 11.18 -1.11 -4.14
CA LYS A 80 10.96 -2.38 -4.84
C LYS A 80 9.53 -2.58 -5.34
N TYR A 81 8.52 -2.14 -4.57
CA TYR A 81 7.14 -2.59 -4.77
C TYR A 81 6.11 -1.48 -4.92
N HIS A 82 6.36 -0.29 -4.37
CA HIS A 82 5.35 0.75 -4.25
C HIS A 82 5.92 2.13 -4.56
N PRO A 83 5.96 2.54 -5.84
CA PRO A 83 6.58 3.81 -6.27
C PRO A 83 5.71 5.02 -5.91
N HIS A 84 5.45 5.24 -4.63
CA HIS A 84 4.65 6.33 -4.08
C HIS A 84 5.39 6.99 -2.91
N GLY A 85 4.80 8.02 -2.28
CA GLY A 85 5.41 8.74 -1.17
C GLY A 85 5.65 7.88 0.08
N ASP A 86 6.79 8.08 0.72
CA ASP A 86 7.22 7.39 1.94
C ASP A 86 6.29 7.66 3.14
N SER A 87 5.79 8.88 3.25
CA SER A 87 4.85 9.28 4.30
C SER A 87 3.57 8.45 4.27
N ALA A 88 2.97 8.26 3.10
CA ALA A 88 1.76 7.45 2.94
C ALA A 88 2.00 5.97 3.28
N CYS A 89 3.15 5.43 2.86
CA CYS A 89 3.56 4.07 3.20
C CYS A 89 3.75 3.90 4.71
N TYR A 90 4.44 4.86 5.35
CA TYR A 90 4.65 4.82 6.80
C TYR A 90 3.36 4.98 7.59
N GLU A 91 2.47 5.89 7.20
CA GLU A 91 1.15 6.05 7.82
C GLU A 91 0.32 4.75 7.75
N ALA A 92 0.33 4.08 6.61
CA ALA A 92 -0.33 2.78 6.47
C ALA A 92 0.27 1.74 7.43
N MET A 93 1.60 1.69 7.56
CA MET A 93 2.28 0.79 8.50
C MET A 93 1.94 1.11 9.95
N VAL A 94 1.85 2.39 10.31
CA VAL A 94 1.46 2.84 11.66
C VAL A 94 0.05 2.35 12.00
N LEU A 95 -0.92 2.50 11.10
CA LEU A 95 -2.27 2.00 11.31
C LEU A 95 -2.31 0.50 11.53
N MET A 96 -1.49 -0.27 10.79
CA MET A 96 -1.39 -1.73 10.94
C MET A 96 -0.78 -2.17 12.27
N ALA A 97 -0.06 -1.27 12.97
CA ALA A 97 0.54 -1.51 14.27
C ALA A 97 -0.32 -1.06 15.45
N GLN A 98 -1.38 -0.29 15.21
CA GLN A 98 -2.23 0.27 16.26
C GLN A 98 -3.28 -0.74 16.72
N PRO A 99 -3.27 -1.19 18.00
CA PRO A 99 -4.22 -2.18 18.50
C PRO A 99 -5.65 -1.64 18.62
N PHE A 100 -5.82 -0.31 18.64
CA PHE A 100 -7.12 0.35 18.64
C PHE A 100 -7.68 0.56 17.22
N SER A 101 -6.84 0.47 16.18
CA SER A 101 -7.25 0.59 14.77
C SER A 101 -7.57 -0.76 14.14
N TYR A 102 -6.91 -1.82 14.56
CA TYR A 102 -7.06 -3.18 14.02
C TYR A 102 -7.35 -4.18 15.14
N ARG A 103 -8.36 -5.03 14.95
CA ARG A 103 -8.61 -6.15 15.86
C ARG A 103 -7.42 -7.11 15.94
N TYR A 104 -6.75 -7.33 14.81
CA TYR A 104 -5.55 -8.14 14.69
C TYR A 104 -4.47 -7.33 14.00
N PRO A 105 -3.66 -6.57 14.74
CA PRO A 105 -2.54 -5.84 14.17
C PRO A 105 -1.60 -6.77 13.43
N LEU A 106 -1.17 -6.37 12.24
CA LEU A 106 -0.24 -7.14 11.41
C LEU A 106 1.21 -6.76 11.66
N VAL A 107 1.43 -5.58 12.22
CA VAL A 107 2.74 -5.05 12.56
C VAL A 107 2.83 -4.88 14.07
N GLU A 108 3.93 -5.35 14.66
CA GLU A 108 4.32 -5.04 16.03
C GLU A 108 5.32 -3.89 16.00
N GLY A 109 4.96 -2.78 16.63
CA GLY A 109 5.77 -1.56 16.67
C GLY A 109 6.40 -1.33 18.03
N GLN A 110 7.62 -0.80 18.03
CA GLN A 110 8.30 -0.28 19.22
C GLN A 110 8.55 1.22 19.07
N GLY A 111 8.13 1.98 20.05
CA GLY A 111 8.15 3.43 20.05
C GLY A 111 6.76 4.04 20.05
N ASN A 112 6.65 5.30 19.67
CA ASN A 112 5.36 5.99 19.62
C ASN A 112 4.68 5.75 18.26
N PHE A 113 3.61 4.95 18.28
CA PHE A 113 2.71 4.68 17.15
C PHE A 113 1.34 5.37 17.30
N GLY A 114 1.25 6.42 18.10
CA GLY A 114 0.01 7.12 18.40
C GLY A 114 -0.77 6.50 19.54
N SER A 115 -1.91 7.10 19.87
CA SER A 115 -2.83 6.64 20.90
C SER A 115 -4.26 6.68 20.39
N SER A 116 -5.20 6.07 21.12
CA SER A 116 -6.63 6.12 20.77
C SER A 116 -7.18 7.54 20.72
N ASP A 117 -6.64 8.43 21.54
CA ASP A 117 -7.08 9.83 21.62
C ASP A 117 -6.47 10.69 20.51
N ASP A 118 -5.27 10.33 20.05
CA ASP A 118 -4.59 10.97 18.94
C ASP A 118 -3.85 9.94 18.06
N PRO A 119 -4.59 9.30 17.13
CA PRO A 119 -4.04 8.27 16.26
C PRO A 119 -2.95 8.77 15.30
N LYS A 120 -2.89 10.06 15.07
CA LYS A 120 -1.92 10.68 14.15
C LYS A 120 -0.68 11.23 14.83
N SER A 121 -0.62 11.24 16.15
CA SER A 121 0.54 11.69 16.92
C SER A 121 1.55 10.54 17.10
N PHE A 122 2.15 10.10 16.01
CA PHE A 122 3.20 9.08 16.01
C PHE A 122 4.57 9.66 15.69
N ALA A 123 5.62 9.01 16.15
CA ALA A 123 7.00 9.44 15.90
C ALA A 123 7.41 9.16 14.44
N ALA A 124 8.39 9.90 13.93
CA ALA A 124 8.94 9.67 12.60
C ALA A 124 9.56 8.27 12.48
N MET A 125 9.51 7.69 11.27
CA MET A 125 9.93 6.31 10.98
C MET A 125 11.39 6.00 11.35
N ARG A 126 12.25 7.02 11.47
CA ARG A 126 13.65 6.89 11.89
C ARG A 126 13.79 6.58 13.39
N TYR A 127 12.78 6.88 14.19
CA TYR A 127 12.79 6.65 15.64
C TYR A 127 12.05 5.37 16.04
N THR A 128 11.09 4.92 15.25
CA THR A 128 10.32 3.71 15.54
C THR A 128 10.99 2.46 14.98
N GLU A 129 10.66 1.33 15.58
CA GLU A 129 11.09 0.02 15.11
C GLU A 129 9.87 -0.88 14.90
N SER A 130 9.95 -1.81 13.97
CA SER A 130 8.81 -2.65 13.59
C SER A 130 9.25 -4.05 13.15
N LYS A 131 8.33 -5.01 13.34
CA LYS A 131 8.40 -6.38 12.83
C LYS A 131 6.99 -6.91 12.57
N MET A 132 6.86 -8.08 11.97
CA MET A 132 5.56 -8.74 11.79
C MET A 132 5.06 -9.32 13.12
N THR A 133 3.73 -9.42 13.23
CA THR A 133 3.06 -10.19 14.26
C THR A 133 2.89 -11.65 13.82
N PRO A 134 2.60 -12.59 14.75
CA PRO A 134 2.32 -13.99 14.39
C PRO A 134 1.16 -14.15 13.39
N ILE A 135 0.14 -13.28 13.46
CA ILE A 135 -0.98 -13.34 12.52
C ILE A 135 -0.57 -12.95 11.08
N ALA A 136 0.36 -12.03 10.93
CA ALA A 136 0.91 -11.67 9.62
C ALA A 136 1.70 -12.84 9.01
N GLU A 137 2.38 -13.63 9.82
CA GLU A 137 3.08 -14.84 9.35
C GLU A 137 2.10 -15.90 8.83
N VAL A 138 0.94 -16.03 9.46
CA VAL A 138 -0.11 -16.97 8.97
C VAL A 138 -0.59 -16.57 7.58
N LEU A 139 -0.78 -15.27 7.32
CA LEU A 139 -1.15 -14.77 5.99
C LEU A 139 -0.10 -15.05 4.92
N LEU A 140 1.17 -15.09 5.30
CA LEU A 140 2.29 -15.29 4.37
C LEU A 140 2.77 -16.76 4.32
N GLY A 141 2.24 -17.62 5.18
CA GLY A 141 2.73 -18.99 5.35
C GLY A 141 2.65 -19.87 4.10
N GLU A 142 1.78 -19.55 3.17
CA GLU A 142 1.55 -20.33 1.94
C GLU A 142 2.22 -19.74 0.68
N LEU A 143 3.00 -18.66 0.82
CA LEU A 143 3.68 -18.03 -0.33
C LEU A 143 4.52 -19.02 -1.16
N GLY A 144 5.17 -19.97 -0.49
CA GLY A 144 5.98 -20.99 -1.15
C GLY A 144 5.19 -22.10 -1.86
N HIS A 145 3.89 -22.16 -1.69
CA HIS A 145 3.02 -23.21 -2.24
C HIS A 145 2.42 -22.85 -3.61
N GLY A 146 2.77 -21.69 -4.18
CA GLY A 146 2.21 -21.24 -5.45
C GLY A 146 0.73 -20.83 -5.37
N THR A 147 0.27 -20.43 -4.20
CA THR A 147 -1.12 -20.01 -3.94
C THR A 147 -1.39 -18.54 -4.24
N VAL A 148 -0.38 -17.82 -4.70
CA VAL A 148 -0.46 -16.38 -5.02
C VAL A 148 -0.11 -16.12 -6.46
N ASP A 149 -0.81 -15.17 -7.07
CA ASP A 149 -0.49 -14.67 -8.41
C ASP A 149 0.46 -13.48 -8.31
N TRP A 150 1.54 -13.52 -9.09
CA TRP A 150 2.53 -12.45 -9.16
C TRP A 150 2.28 -11.60 -10.39
N THR A 151 2.16 -10.29 -10.19
CA THR A 151 2.06 -9.34 -11.28
C THR A 151 3.34 -8.51 -11.38
N PRO A 152 3.82 -8.19 -12.61
CA PRO A 152 4.92 -7.25 -12.78
C PRO A 152 4.62 -5.91 -12.15
N ASN A 153 5.65 -5.28 -11.63
CA ASN A 153 5.54 -3.96 -10.99
C ASN A 153 5.80 -2.85 -12.01
#